data_82c599ad1622c816aa65310ffb1721b2
#
_entry.id   82c599ad1622c816aa65310ffb1721b2
#
_cell.length_a   1.000
_cell.length_b   1.000
_cell.length_c   1.000
_cell.angle_alpha   90.00
_cell.angle_beta   90.00
_cell.angle_gamma   90.00
#
_symmetry.space_group_name_H-M   'P 1'
#
loop_
_entity.id
_entity.type
_entity.pdbx_description
1 polymer ?
#
loop_
_entity_poly.entity_id
_entity_poly.type
_entity_poly.pdbx_seq_one_letter_code
_entity_poly.pdbx_strand_id
1 'polypeptide(L)'
;YFFTYEETLPQIRKRDYWRMSCSMGADLSQGDDFCSFVFLFPLPRGEFGIKTRNYITEYTLVKLPSAMRKKYDDFIAEGSLIVMPGIVLDMMQVYDDLDKHISECEYDVRCLGFDPYNAKEFIERWESENGSFGIEKVIQGARTESVPLGELKRLSEERLLLFDEEAMTFAMGNC
;
A
#
# COMPACT_ATOMS: atom_id res chain seq x y z
N TYR A 1 2.51 -17.17 -11.95
CA TYR A 1 2.42 -15.76 -11.56
C TYR A 1 1.10 -15.16 -12.06
N PHE A 2 0.49 -14.32 -11.25
CA PHE A 2 -0.78 -13.67 -11.58
C PHE A 2 -0.60 -12.59 -12.68
N PHE A 3 0.53 -11.88 -12.64
CA PHE A 3 0.87 -10.86 -13.63
C PHE A 3 1.98 -11.32 -14.56
N THR A 4 1.94 -10.90 -15.84
CA THR A 4 3.05 -11.10 -16.77
C THR A 4 4.22 -10.17 -16.43
N TYR A 5 5.40 -10.46 -16.96
CA TYR A 5 6.58 -9.62 -16.76
C TYR A 5 6.32 -8.17 -17.20
N GLU A 6 5.70 -7.99 -18.36
CA GLU A 6 5.38 -6.66 -18.88
C GLU A 6 4.40 -5.88 -17.97
N GLU A 7 3.47 -6.58 -17.33
CA GLU A 7 2.53 -5.97 -16.39
C GLU A 7 3.21 -5.50 -15.10
N THR A 8 4.35 -6.09 -14.72
CA THR A 8 5.11 -5.70 -13.53
C THR A 8 6.03 -4.50 -13.75
N LEU A 9 6.26 -4.11 -15.01
CA LEU A 9 7.12 -2.98 -15.32
C LEU A 9 6.44 -1.66 -14.97
N PRO A 10 7.21 -0.65 -14.50
CA PRO A 10 6.65 0.65 -14.20
C PRO A 10 5.92 1.27 -15.38
N GLN A 11 4.70 1.71 -15.15
CA GLN A 11 3.91 2.47 -16.11
C GLN A 11 4.16 3.95 -15.82
N ILE A 12 5.23 4.50 -16.38
CA ILE A 12 5.71 5.82 -16.01
C ILE A 12 4.85 6.92 -16.64
N ARG A 13 3.97 7.50 -15.85
CA ARG A 13 3.69 8.94 -15.92
C ARG A 13 4.08 9.50 -14.57
N LYS A 14 5.17 10.24 -14.50
CA LYS A 14 5.51 11.02 -13.30
C LYS A 14 4.34 11.95 -13.04
N ARG A 15 3.54 11.60 -12.04
CA ARG A 15 2.41 12.40 -11.64
C ARG A 15 2.49 12.64 -10.15
N ASP A 16 2.41 13.89 -9.80
CA ASP A 16 2.11 14.31 -8.46
C ASP A 16 0.61 14.11 -8.22
N TYR A 17 0.26 13.37 -7.15
CA TYR A 17 -1.13 13.15 -6.74
C TYR A 17 -1.56 14.11 -5.63
N TRP A 18 -0.79 15.15 -5.41
CA TRP A 18 -1.04 16.17 -4.40
C TRP A 18 -2.46 16.74 -4.52
N ARG A 19 -3.15 16.81 -3.38
CA ARG A 19 -4.56 17.24 -3.27
C ARG A 19 -5.57 16.37 -4.03
N MET A 20 -5.20 15.19 -4.43
CA MET A 20 -6.13 14.31 -5.14
C MET A 20 -6.90 13.42 -4.18
N SER A 21 -8.14 13.11 -4.56
CA SER A 21 -8.96 12.10 -3.88
C SER A 21 -8.46 10.70 -4.20
N CYS A 22 -8.49 9.82 -3.20
CA CYS A 22 -8.09 8.43 -3.36
C CYS A 22 -8.88 7.50 -2.45
N SER A 23 -8.80 6.22 -2.75
CA SER A 23 -9.12 5.13 -1.83
C SER A 23 -7.81 4.59 -1.24
N MET A 24 -7.84 4.16 0.01
CA MET A 24 -6.70 3.54 0.68
C MET A 24 -7.04 2.11 1.08
N GLY A 25 -6.15 1.17 0.75
CA GLY A 25 -6.19 -0.19 1.25
C GLY A 25 -5.13 -0.37 2.33
N ALA A 26 -5.44 -1.08 3.39
CA ALA A 26 -4.53 -1.34 4.50
C ALA A 26 -4.42 -2.83 4.81
N ASP A 27 -3.20 -3.33 4.83
CA ASP A 27 -2.82 -4.63 5.39
C ASP A 27 -1.95 -4.36 6.62
N LEU A 28 -2.53 -4.56 7.79
CA LEU A 28 -1.91 -4.26 9.08
C LEU A 28 -1.14 -5.47 9.64
N SER A 29 -0.48 -6.20 8.77
CA SER A 29 0.37 -7.32 9.12
C SER A 29 1.44 -6.92 10.13
N GLN A 30 1.70 -7.81 11.09
CA GLN A 30 2.77 -7.68 12.06
C GLN A 30 3.66 -8.91 11.95
N GLY A 31 4.96 -8.71 11.85
CA GLY A 31 5.91 -9.81 11.72
C GLY A 31 6.94 -9.52 10.64
N ASP A 32 7.28 -10.54 9.86
CA ASP A 32 8.32 -10.42 8.83
C ASP A 32 7.80 -9.83 7.51
N ASP A 33 6.48 -9.72 7.35
CA ASP A 33 5.84 -9.09 6.21
C ASP A 33 5.69 -7.57 6.39
N PHE A 34 5.49 -6.87 5.28
CA PHE A 34 5.19 -5.44 5.34
C PHE A 34 3.83 -5.19 5.99
N CYS A 35 3.78 -4.16 6.84
CA CYS A 35 2.54 -3.45 7.08
C CYS A 35 2.38 -2.45 5.93
N SER A 36 1.34 -2.59 5.11
CA SER A 36 1.25 -1.91 3.83
C SER A 36 -0.01 -1.07 3.70
N PHE A 37 0.17 0.10 3.10
CA PHE A 37 -0.91 0.99 2.69
C PHE A 37 -0.78 1.28 1.21
N VAL A 38 -1.88 1.14 0.48
CA VAL A 38 -1.95 1.42 -0.96
C VAL A 38 -2.94 2.54 -1.19
N PHE A 39 -2.51 3.58 -1.88
CA PHE A 39 -3.35 4.69 -2.31
C PHE A 39 -3.71 4.50 -3.78
N LEU A 40 -5.00 4.50 -4.09
CA LEU A 40 -5.52 4.35 -5.44
C LEU A 40 -6.21 5.64 -5.86
N PHE A 41 -5.66 6.28 -6.88
CA PHE A 41 -6.12 7.57 -7.39
C PHE A 41 -6.87 7.38 -8.71
N PRO A 42 -8.20 7.57 -8.75
CA PRO A 42 -8.96 7.56 -10.00
C PRO A 42 -8.48 8.70 -10.92
N LEU A 43 -8.18 8.37 -12.16
CA LEU A 43 -7.71 9.29 -13.18
C LEU A 43 -8.67 9.30 -14.39
N PRO A 44 -8.57 10.30 -15.29
CA PRO A 44 -9.34 10.29 -16.54
C PRO A 44 -9.09 9.02 -17.37
N ARG A 45 -10.07 8.64 -18.20
CA ARG A 45 -10.03 7.49 -19.12
C ARG A 45 -9.99 6.11 -18.45
N GLY A 46 -10.47 6.00 -17.21
CA GLY A 46 -10.48 4.74 -16.45
C GLY A 46 -9.11 4.29 -15.97
N GLU A 47 -8.11 5.16 -16.00
CA GLU A 47 -6.79 4.92 -15.42
C GLU A 47 -6.82 5.10 -13.91
N PHE A 48 -5.90 4.43 -13.21
CA PHE A 48 -5.68 4.57 -11.77
C PHE A 48 -4.19 4.76 -11.49
N GLY A 49 -3.87 5.78 -10.70
CA GLY A 49 -2.55 5.94 -10.12
C GLY A 49 -2.42 5.14 -8.84
N ILE A 50 -1.24 4.56 -8.60
CA ILE A 50 -0.95 3.79 -7.39
C ILE A 50 0.28 4.36 -6.72
N LYS A 51 0.16 4.62 -5.42
CA LYS A 51 1.27 4.89 -4.51
C LYS A 51 1.16 3.99 -3.30
N THR A 52 2.28 3.63 -2.72
CA THR A 52 2.33 2.77 -1.53
C THR A 52 3.11 3.43 -0.41
N ARG A 53 2.80 3.00 0.81
CA ARG A 53 3.63 3.28 1.99
C ARG A 53 3.69 2.03 2.83
N ASN A 54 4.89 1.49 3.00
CA ASN A 54 5.13 0.21 3.62
C ASN A 54 6.02 0.37 4.84
N TYR A 55 5.82 -0.47 5.84
CA TYR A 55 6.54 -0.40 7.12
C TYR A 55 7.10 -1.76 7.49
N ILE A 56 8.33 -1.78 7.95
CA ILE A 56 8.96 -2.92 8.63
C ILE A 56 9.74 -2.42 9.84
N THR A 57 10.09 -3.34 10.73
CA THR A 57 11.00 -3.02 11.84
C THR A 57 12.46 -3.10 11.39
N GLU A 58 13.33 -2.36 12.08
CA GLU A 58 14.78 -2.50 11.91
C GLU A 58 15.26 -3.92 12.20
N TYR A 59 14.63 -4.63 13.13
CA TYR A 59 14.93 -6.02 13.45
C TYR A 59 14.67 -6.96 12.25
N THR A 60 13.55 -6.83 11.59
CA THR A 60 13.23 -7.59 10.37
C THR A 60 14.22 -7.26 9.25
N LEU A 61 14.54 -5.99 9.09
CA LEU A 61 15.47 -5.54 8.04
C LEU A 61 16.86 -6.16 8.17
N VAL A 62 17.42 -6.24 9.38
CA VAL A 62 18.78 -6.80 9.60
C VAL A 62 18.84 -8.32 9.41
N LYS A 63 17.72 -9.03 9.52
CA LYS A 63 17.64 -10.48 9.31
C LYS A 63 17.58 -10.88 7.84
N LEU A 64 17.34 -9.96 6.93
CA LEU A 64 17.17 -10.28 5.51
C LEU A 64 18.46 -10.81 4.88
N PRO A 65 18.35 -11.78 3.96
CA PRO A 65 19.48 -12.15 3.08
C PRO A 65 19.99 -10.94 2.30
N SER A 66 21.29 -10.90 2.00
CA SER A 66 21.93 -9.75 1.36
C SER A 66 21.29 -9.34 0.02
N ALA A 67 20.84 -10.30 -0.79
CA ALA A 67 20.17 -10.01 -2.05
C ALA A 67 18.82 -9.29 -1.84
N MET A 68 18.07 -9.69 -0.81
CA MET A 68 16.79 -9.08 -0.43
C MET A 68 17.02 -7.71 0.20
N ARG A 69 18.04 -7.58 1.04
CA ARG A 69 18.42 -6.32 1.68
C ARG A 69 18.68 -5.23 0.63
N LYS A 70 19.37 -5.57 -0.45
CA LYS A 70 19.67 -4.63 -1.52
C LYS A 70 18.39 -4.09 -2.18
N LYS A 71 17.40 -4.94 -2.42
CA LYS A 71 16.09 -4.51 -2.95
C LYS A 71 15.36 -3.59 -1.98
N TYR A 72 15.37 -3.93 -0.69
CA TYR A 72 14.72 -3.12 0.34
C TYR A 72 15.40 -1.75 0.52
N ASP A 73 16.72 -1.68 0.34
CA ASP A 73 17.45 -0.40 0.32
C ASP A 73 16.93 0.51 -0.82
N ASP A 74 16.60 -0.05 -1.98
CA ASP A 74 16.00 0.70 -3.09
C ASP A 74 14.60 1.23 -2.72
N PHE A 75 13.78 0.42 -2.03
CA PHE A 75 12.46 0.85 -1.56
C PHE A 75 12.55 1.95 -0.50
N ILE A 76 13.55 1.87 0.37
CA ILE A 76 13.82 2.92 1.37
C ILE A 76 14.24 4.21 0.66
N ALA A 77 15.13 4.12 -0.31
CA ALA A 77 15.64 5.27 -1.07
C ALA A 77 14.53 5.98 -1.86
N GLU A 78 13.59 5.24 -2.43
CA GLU A 78 12.44 5.83 -3.13
C GLU A 78 11.35 6.38 -2.20
N GLY A 79 11.40 6.05 -0.91
CA GLY A 79 10.44 6.49 0.10
C GLY A 79 9.19 5.61 0.23
N SER A 80 9.12 4.47 -0.44
CA SER A 80 7.98 3.53 -0.35
C SER A 80 8.07 2.59 0.85
N LEU A 81 9.24 2.42 1.45
CA LEU A 81 9.47 1.61 2.65
C LEU A 81 10.05 2.45 3.78
N ILE A 82 9.38 2.42 4.92
CA ILE A 82 9.78 3.09 6.15
C ILE A 82 10.23 2.06 7.17
N VAL A 83 11.41 2.25 7.72
CA VAL A 83 11.96 1.39 8.77
C VAL A 83 11.64 1.99 10.12
N MET A 84 10.89 1.24 10.91
CA MET A 84 10.49 1.62 12.27
C MET A 84 11.43 1.01 13.31
N PRO A 85 11.68 1.70 14.42
CA PRO A 85 12.55 1.19 15.46
C PRO A 85 11.94 -0.02 16.19
N GLY A 86 12.80 -0.87 16.75
CA GLY A 86 12.39 -1.99 17.60
C GLY A 86 12.22 -3.32 16.86
N ILE A 87 11.60 -4.26 17.57
CA ILE A 87 11.43 -5.65 17.14
C ILE A 87 10.04 -5.89 16.57
N VAL A 88 9.04 -5.23 17.12
CA VAL A 88 7.62 -5.35 16.72
C VAL A 88 7.13 -3.97 16.29
N LEU A 89 6.32 -3.92 15.23
CA LEU A 89 5.70 -2.68 14.78
C LEU A 89 4.76 -2.13 15.86
N ASP A 90 4.99 -0.89 16.25
CA ASP A 90 4.04 -0.12 17.03
C ASP A 90 3.04 0.53 16.09
N MET A 91 1.79 0.07 16.13
CA MET A 91 0.76 0.54 15.20
C MET A 91 0.43 2.02 15.39
N MET A 92 0.65 2.58 16.58
CA MET A 92 0.43 4.01 16.79
C MET A 92 1.55 4.85 16.18
N GLN A 93 2.78 4.37 16.17
CA GLN A 93 3.87 5.01 15.43
C GLN A 93 3.67 4.92 13.92
N VAL A 94 3.19 3.77 13.44
CA VAL A 94 2.81 3.61 12.03
C VAL A 94 1.70 4.58 11.65
N TYR A 95 0.68 4.70 12.50
CA TYR A 95 -0.41 5.66 12.30
C TYR A 95 0.11 7.10 12.21
N ASP A 96 0.95 7.52 13.14
CA ASP A 96 1.52 8.87 13.17
C ASP A 96 2.31 9.18 11.89
N ASP A 97 3.14 8.27 11.43
CA ASP A 97 3.90 8.45 10.19
C ASP A 97 2.98 8.49 8.96
N LEU A 98 2.01 7.59 8.88
CA LEU A 98 1.03 7.56 7.79
C LEU A 98 0.19 8.84 7.75
N ASP A 99 -0.31 9.28 8.89
CA ASP A 99 -1.11 10.51 9.01
C ASP A 99 -0.31 11.74 8.58
N LYS A 100 0.94 11.82 9.02
CA LYS A 100 1.86 12.88 8.58
C LYS A 100 2.07 12.84 7.07
N HIS A 101 2.28 11.67 6.49
CA HIS A 101 2.47 11.50 5.06
C HIS A 101 1.23 11.94 4.25
N ILE A 102 0.05 11.51 4.68
CA ILE A 102 -1.22 11.91 4.05
C ILE A 102 -1.40 13.43 4.12
N SER A 103 -1.09 14.04 5.27
CA SER A 103 -1.20 15.49 5.46
C SER A 103 -0.19 16.26 4.60
N GLU A 104 1.05 15.80 4.51
CA GLU A 104 2.10 16.44 3.69
C GLU A 104 1.78 16.36 2.20
N CYS A 105 1.23 15.24 1.74
CA CYS A 105 0.79 15.06 0.36
C CYS A 105 -0.60 15.68 0.09
N GLU A 106 -1.31 16.08 1.15
CA GLU A 106 -2.68 16.58 1.09
C GLU A 106 -3.63 15.61 0.36
N TYR A 107 -3.43 14.30 0.54
CA TYR A 107 -4.34 13.31 -0.02
C TYR A 107 -5.72 13.38 0.63
N ASP A 108 -6.76 13.35 -0.19
CA ASP A 108 -8.14 13.27 0.25
C ASP A 108 -8.60 11.81 0.22
N VAL A 109 -8.41 11.11 1.35
CA VAL A 109 -8.77 9.69 1.49
C VAL A 109 -10.26 9.56 1.70
N ARG A 110 -10.98 9.09 0.67
CA ARG A 110 -12.44 8.93 0.65
C ARG A 110 -12.92 7.61 1.19
N CYS A 111 -12.14 6.55 1.00
CA CYS A 111 -12.46 5.20 1.44
C CYS A 111 -11.22 4.55 2.06
N LEU A 112 -11.45 3.73 3.08
CA LEU A 112 -10.43 2.90 3.70
C LEU A 112 -10.94 1.46 3.75
N GLY A 113 -10.32 0.57 2.96
CA GLY A 113 -10.52 -0.87 3.02
C GLY A 113 -9.43 -1.53 3.84
N PHE A 114 -9.77 -2.46 4.72
CA PHE A 114 -8.80 -3.11 5.58
C PHE A 114 -9.17 -4.55 5.92
N ASP A 115 -8.15 -5.39 6.09
CA ASP A 115 -8.31 -6.70 6.72
C ASP A 115 -8.51 -6.50 8.24
N PRO A 116 -9.53 -7.11 8.85
CA PRO A 116 -9.82 -6.92 10.27
C PRO A 116 -8.75 -7.49 11.22
N TYR A 117 -7.83 -8.31 10.72
CA TYR A 117 -6.76 -8.87 11.55
C TYR A 117 -5.82 -7.76 12.03
N ASN A 118 -5.58 -7.69 13.33
CA ASN A 118 -4.76 -6.68 14.01
C ASN A 118 -5.16 -5.21 13.75
N ALA A 119 -6.37 -4.95 13.25
CA ALA A 119 -6.76 -3.62 12.78
C ALA A 119 -7.43 -2.74 13.85
N LYS A 120 -7.86 -3.32 14.98
CA LYS A 120 -8.76 -2.64 15.93
C LYS A 120 -8.24 -1.28 16.37
N GLU A 121 -7.03 -1.22 16.91
CA GLU A 121 -6.44 0.01 17.46
C GLU A 121 -6.26 1.09 16.40
N PHE A 122 -5.76 0.70 15.23
CA PHE A 122 -5.56 1.61 14.09
C PHE A 122 -6.90 2.19 13.61
N ILE A 123 -7.90 1.34 13.42
CA ILE A 123 -9.20 1.75 12.89
C ILE A 123 -9.98 2.59 13.88
N GLU A 124 -9.95 2.28 15.17
CA GLU A 124 -10.58 3.12 16.20
C GLU A 124 -10.01 4.53 16.20
N ARG A 125 -8.72 4.68 16.06
CA ARG A 125 -8.07 5.98 15.96
C ARG A 125 -8.42 6.69 14.66
N TRP A 126 -8.41 5.98 13.53
CA TRP A 126 -8.83 6.55 12.26
C TRP A 126 -10.27 7.09 12.31
N GLU A 127 -11.20 6.31 12.86
CA GLU A 127 -12.59 6.72 13.03
C GLU A 127 -12.72 7.96 13.92
N SER A 128 -11.98 8.02 15.01
CA SER A 128 -12.02 9.16 15.93
C SER A 128 -11.53 10.46 15.30
N GLU A 129 -10.57 10.38 14.40
CA GLU A 129 -9.96 11.55 13.76
C GLU A 129 -10.59 11.93 12.41
N ASN A 130 -11.11 10.95 11.67
CA ASN A 130 -11.63 11.13 10.31
C ASN A 130 -13.13 10.80 10.14
N GLY A 131 -13.78 10.28 11.18
CA GLY A 131 -15.14 9.76 11.08
C GLY A 131 -15.20 8.34 10.52
N SER A 132 -16.39 7.74 10.58
CA SER A 132 -16.61 6.35 10.18
C SER A 132 -17.07 6.17 8.73
N PHE A 133 -17.26 7.26 7.99
CA PHE A 133 -17.70 7.20 6.60
C PHE A 133 -16.60 6.61 5.70
N GLY A 134 -16.99 5.69 4.82
CA GLY A 134 -16.08 5.10 3.84
C GLY A 134 -15.14 4.03 4.38
N ILE A 135 -15.34 3.54 5.60
CA ILE A 135 -14.56 2.46 6.20
C ILE A 135 -15.21 1.12 5.89
N GLU A 136 -14.47 0.22 5.23
CA GLU A 136 -14.94 -1.09 4.78
C GLU A 136 -14.03 -2.20 5.27
N LYS A 137 -14.62 -3.20 5.95
CA LYS A 137 -13.91 -4.44 6.24
C LYS A 137 -13.83 -5.30 4.99
N VAL A 138 -12.63 -5.75 4.66
CA VAL A 138 -12.38 -6.67 3.56
C VAL A 138 -11.96 -8.02 4.17
N ILE A 139 -12.88 -8.96 4.21
CA ILE A 139 -12.58 -10.32 4.66
C ILE A 139 -11.93 -11.07 3.51
N GLN A 140 -10.70 -11.54 3.71
CA GLN A 140 -9.97 -12.28 2.69
C GLN A 140 -10.63 -13.64 2.44
N GLY A 141 -10.85 -13.96 1.17
CA GLY A 141 -11.44 -15.21 0.74
C GLY A 141 -11.99 -15.17 -0.68
N ALA A 142 -12.12 -16.33 -1.29
CA ALA A 142 -12.52 -16.45 -2.70
C ALA A 142 -13.85 -15.75 -3.04
N ARG A 143 -14.77 -15.66 -2.09
CA ARG A 143 -16.06 -14.97 -2.31
C ARG A 143 -15.94 -13.46 -2.39
N THR A 144 -15.03 -12.88 -1.63
CA THR A 144 -14.86 -11.43 -1.54
C THR A 144 -13.82 -10.90 -2.51
N GLU A 145 -12.82 -11.71 -2.85
CA GLU A 145 -11.66 -11.27 -3.63
C GLU A 145 -11.74 -11.61 -5.11
N SER A 146 -12.56 -12.59 -5.51
CA SER A 146 -12.61 -13.04 -6.93
C SER A 146 -12.99 -11.94 -7.91
N VAL A 147 -13.96 -11.08 -7.57
CA VAL A 147 -14.37 -9.97 -8.43
C VAL A 147 -13.34 -8.85 -8.45
N PRO A 148 -12.86 -8.35 -7.29
CA PRO A 148 -11.78 -7.35 -7.24
C PRO A 148 -10.49 -7.81 -7.93
N LEU A 149 -10.07 -9.05 -7.75
CA LEU A 149 -8.87 -9.59 -8.40
C LEU A 149 -9.05 -9.69 -9.92
N GLY A 150 -10.23 -10.10 -10.39
CA GLY A 150 -10.55 -10.09 -11.82
C GLY A 150 -10.49 -8.70 -12.42
N GLU A 151 -11.02 -7.70 -11.74
CA GLU A 151 -10.95 -6.31 -12.16
C GLU A 151 -9.52 -5.75 -12.12
N LEU A 152 -8.76 -6.06 -11.07
CA LEU A 152 -7.35 -5.69 -10.99
C LEU A 152 -6.55 -6.28 -12.16
N LYS A 153 -6.79 -7.56 -12.50
CA LYS A 153 -6.14 -8.21 -13.63
C LYS A 153 -6.51 -7.55 -14.95
N ARG A 154 -7.79 -7.24 -15.15
CA ARG A 154 -8.28 -6.52 -16.34
C ARG A 154 -7.60 -5.16 -16.50
N LEU A 155 -7.57 -4.36 -15.43
CA LEU A 155 -6.91 -3.05 -15.43
C LEU A 155 -5.42 -3.16 -15.74
N SER A 156 -4.75 -4.18 -15.21
CA SER A 156 -3.33 -4.42 -15.48
C SER A 156 -3.09 -4.80 -16.95
N GLU A 157 -3.87 -5.72 -17.49
CA GLU A 157 -3.76 -6.14 -18.89
C GLU A 157 -4.04 -5.00 -19.87
N GLU A 158 -4.98 -4.12 -19.55
CA GLU A 158 -5.32 -2.94 -20.34
C GLU A 158 -4.38 -1.74 -20.13
N ARG A 159 -3.35 -1.90 -19.30
CA ARG A 159 -2.36 -0.86 -18.98
C ARG A 159 -2.95 0.39 -18.33
N LEU A 160 -3.98 0.21 -17.51
CA LEU A 160 -4.69 1.28 -16.82
C LEU A 160 -4.19 1.52 -15.38
N LEU A 161 -3.30 0.66 -14.86
CA LEU A 161 -2.66 0.85 -13.56
C LEU A 161 -1.32 1.59 -13.75
N LEU A 162 -1.22 2.79 -13.21
CA LEU A 162 -0.04 3.65 -13.35
C LEU A 162 0.74 3.68 -12.03
N PHE A 163 1.94 3.15 -12.04
CA PHE A 163 2.84 3.15 -10.87
C PHE A 163 4.29 3.33 -11.32
N ASP A 164 5.13 3.83 -10.42
CA ASP A 164 6.54 4.10 -10.68
C ASP A 164 7.47 3.56 -9.58
N GLU A 165 6.91 2.93 -8.54
CA GLU A 165 7.69 2.43 -7.41
C GLU A 165 8.31 1.06 -7.67
N GLU A 166 9.57 0.89 -7.30
CA GLU A 166 10.26 -0.40 -7.29
C GLU A 166 9.56 -1.41 -6.37
N ALA A 167 9.02 -0.95 -5.24
CA ALA A 167 8.23 -1.79 -4.33
C ALA A 167 6.99 -2.37 -5.02
N MET A 168 6.29 -1.59 -5.86
CA MET A 168 5.15 -2.08 -6.62
C MET A 168 5.55 -3.13 -7.66
N THR A 169 6.64 -2.88 -8.40
CA THR A 169 7.20 -3.86 -9.36
C THR A 169 7.52 -5.18 -8.66
N PHE A 170 8.18 -5.11 -7.51
CA PHE A 170 8.50 -6.28 -6.71
C PHE A 170 7.24 -7.02 -6.22
N ALA A 171 6.26 -6.31 -5.70
CA ALA A 171 5.02 -6.90 -5.21
C ALA A 171 4.26 -7.63 -6.32
N MET A 172 4.08 -6.98 -7.47
CA MET A 172 3.40 -7.58 -8.62
C MET A 172 4.16 -8.79 -9.18
N GLY A 173 5.48 -8.77 -9.17
CA GLY A 173 6.31 -9.88 -9.62
C GLY A 173 6.28 -11.11 -8.72
N ASN A 174 5.79 -10.98 -7.47
CA ASN A 174 5.71 -12.05 -6.49
C ASN A 174 4.27 -12.54 -6.20
N CYS A 175 3.29 -12.05 -6.94
CA CYS A 175 1.90 -12.53 -6.85
C CYS A 175 1.66 -13.86 -7.57
#